data_5fd144f48a0382aab19358de82d01053
#
_entry.id   5fd144f48a0382aab19358de82d01053
#
_cell.length_a   1.000
_cell.length_b   1.000
_cell.length_c   1.000
_cell.angle_alpha   90.00
_cell.angle_beta   90.00
_cell.angle_gamma   90.00
#
_symmetry.space_group_name_H-M   'P 1'
#
loop_
_entity.id
_entity.type
_entity.pdbx_description
1 polymer ?
#
loop_
_entity_poly.entity_id
_entity_poly.type
_entity_poly.pdbx_seq_one_letter_code
_entity_poly.pdbx_strand_id
1 'polypeptide(L)'
;MQNKYLIKASRKFWFWFWTQLMNGFAPSDLHGNYKRPKGITINSEYDINNENGQIYLLVGHSCPWCQRTLLVHEIKHLSKKVEVIFLKADVKHGEWIFNKKINGCIRLSDLYKKANKKIIFRATLPLLISLQKMK
;
A
#
# COMPACT_ATOMS: atom_id res chain seq x y z
N MET A 1 20.70 -41.98 -14.75
CA MET A 1 20.10 -42.13 -13.38
C MET A 1 20.37 -40.95 -12.44
N GLN A 2 21.35 -40.10 -12.67
CA GLN A 2 21.75 -38.98 -11.81
C GLN A 2 20.72 -37.83 -11.71
N ASN A 3 19.91 -37.58 -12.74
CA ASN A 3 19.03 -36.44 -12.79
C ASN A 3 17.85 -36.45 -11.79
N LYS A 4 17.42 -37.62 -11.31
CA LYS A 4 16.29 -37.72 -10.37
C LYS A 4 16.64 -37.16 -8.98
N TYR A 5 17.88 -37.33 -8.53
CA TYR A 5 18.33 -36.81 -7.23
C TYR A 5 18.49 -35.28 -7.26
N LEU A 6 19.05 -34.75 -8.35
CA LEU A 6 19.17 -33.30 -8.56
C LEU A 6 17.79 -32.63 -8.59
N ILE A 7 16.84 -33.20 -9.29
CA ILE A 7 15.46 -32.68 -9.36
C ILE A 7 14.79 -32.72 -7.97
N LYS A 8 14.96 -33.79 -7.22
CA LYS A 8 14.42 -33.86 -5.84
C LYS A 8 15.08 -32.83 -4.92
N ALA A 9 16.38 -32.66 -5.01
CA ALA A 9 17.12 -31.69 -4.20
C ALA A 9 16.71 -30.26 -4.54
N SER A 10 16.61 -29.92 -5.83
CA SER A 10 16.19 -28.56 -6.27
C SER A 10 14.77 -28.25 -5.85
N ARG A 11 13.83 -29.21 -5.92
CA ARG A 11 12.45 -29.03 -5.43
C ARG A 11 12.38 -28.80 -3.92
N LYS A 12 13.17 -29.55 -3.13
CA LYS A 12 13.23 -29.34 -1.66
C LYS A 12 13.81 -27.97 -1.33
N PHE A 13 14.91 -27.60 -1.99
CA PHE A 13 15.52 -26.28 -1.81
C PHE A 13 14.55 -25.16 -2.19
N TRP A 14 13.86 -25.25 -3.34
CA TRP A 14 12.86 -24.30 -3.78
C TRP A 14 11.72 -24.15 -2.77
N PHE A 15 11.18 -25.28 -2.28
CA PHE A 15 10.10 -25.28 -1.30
C PHE A 15 10.54 -24.66 0.03
N TRP A 16 11.73 -24.97 0.51
CA TRP A 16 12.32 -24.37 1.70
C TRP A 16 12.51 -22.87 1.51
N PHE A 17 13.14 -22.45 0.42
CA PHE A 17 13.36 -21.03 0.08
C PHE A 17 12.04 -20.26 -0.01
N TRP A 18 11.05 -20.81 -0.72
CA TRP A 18 9.72 -20.23 -0.83
C TRP A 18 9.05 -20.07 0.53
N THR A 19 9.13 -21.09 1.40
CA THR A 19 8.58 -21.03 2.75
C THR A 19 9.21 -19.93 3.58
N GLN A 20 10.54 -19.77 3.53
CA GLN A 20 11.23 -18.68 4.22
C GLN A 20 10.81 -17.30 3.70
N LEU A 21 10.72 -17.17 2.38
CA LEU A 21 10.27 -15.93 1.73
C LEU A 21 8.84 -15.57 2.14
N MET A 22 7.94 -16.54 2.10
CA MET A 22 6.52 -16.34 2.45
C MET A 22 6.30 -16.07 3.94
N ASN A 23 7.07 -16.69 4.83
CA ASN A 23 7.04 -16.38 6.27
C ASN A 23 7.42 -14.92 6.55
N GLY A 24 8.28 -14.31 5.73
CA GLY A 24 8.61 -12.89 5.82
C GLY A 24 7.51 -11.97 5.29
N PHE A 25 6.83 -12.37 4.21
CA PHE A 25 5.80 -11.55 3.56
C PHE A 25 4.39 -11.76 4.10
N ALA A 26 4.08 -12.99 4.50
CA ALA A 26 2.75 -13.39 4.96
C ALA A 26 2.86 -14.31 6.18
N PRO A 27 3.29 -13.78 7.34
CA PRO A 27 3.44 -14.57 8.55
C PRO A 27 2.12 -15.23 8.93
N SER A 28 2.15 -16.52 9.18
CA SER A 28 0.99 -17.32 9.60
C SER A 28 1.16 -17.85 11.01
N ASP A 29 0.04 -18.14 11.66
CA ASP A 29 0.00 -18.86 12.94
C ASP A 29 0.17 -20.39 12.74
N LEU A 30 0.17 -21.14 13.84
CA LEU A 30 0.27 -22.59 13.82
C LEU A 30 -0.88 -23.30 13.09
N HIS A 31 -2.00 -22.61 12.88
CA HIS A 31 -3.19 -23.10 12.17
C HIS A 31 -3.22 -22.65 10.70
N GLY A 32 -2.16 -21.96 10.23
CA GLY A 32 -2.07 -21.46 8.85
C GLY A 32 -2.84 -20.17 8.58
N ASN A 33 -3.41 -19.51 9.60
CA ASN A 33 -4.09 -18.22 9.43
C ASN A 33 -3.08 -17.10 9.31
N TYR A 34 -3.29 -16.18 8.38
CA TYR A 34 -2.45 -15.02 8.20
C TYR A 34 -2.45 -14.12 9.44
N LYS A 35 -1.28 -13.96 10.06
CA LYS A 35 -1.10 -13.05 11.18
C LYS A 35 -0.70 -11.67 10.66
N ARG A 36 -1.66 -10.76 10.62
CA ARG A 36 -1.36 -9.38 10.20
C ARG A 36 -0.36 -8.75 11.19
N PRO A 37 0.80 -8.24 10.73
CA PRO A 37 1.68 -7.44 11.57
C PRO A 37 0.87 -6.30 12.19
N LYS A 38 1.12 -5.98 13.46
CA LYS A 38 0.49 -4.81 14.10
C LYS A 38 0.85 -3.59 13.25
N GLY A 39 -0.10 -3.11 12.47
CA GLY A 39 0.03 -1.84 11.77
C GLY A 39 0.17 -0.72 12.79
N ILE A 40 0.75 0.39 12.38
CA ILE A 40 0.63 1.63 13.14
C ILE A 40 -0.86 1.98 13.08
N THR A 41 -1.59 1.59 14.14
CA THR A 41 -2.97 2.01 14.30
C THR A 41 -2.91 3.48 14.68
N ILE A 42 -3.18 4.35 13.73
CA ILE A 42 -3.47 5.74 14.05
C ILE A 42 -4.84 5.69 14.70
N ASN A 43 -4.88 5.68 16.04
CA ASN A 43 -6.10 5.69 16.86
C ASN A 43 -6.82 7.05 16.85
N SER A 44 -6.66 7.84 15.80
CA SER A 44 -7.46 9.04 15.64
C SER A 44 -8.62 8.71 14.70
N GLU A 45 -9.83 8.73 15.23
CA GLU A 45 -11.00 8.88 14.38
C GLU A 45 -10.78 10.13 13.53
N TYR A 46 -10.59 9.90 12.23
CA TYR A 46 -10.41 10.99 11.29
C TYR A 46 -11.80 11.49 10.90
N ASP A 47 -12.20 12.60 11.52
CA ASP A 47 -13.48 13.22 11.19
C ASP A 47 -13.33 14.10 9.95
N ILE A 48 -13.79 13.58 8.83
CA ILE A 48 -13.83 14.27 7.53
C ILE A 48 -14.64 15.59 7.60
N ASN A 49 -15.57 15.71 8.54
CA ASN A 49 -16.42 16.89 8.66
C ASN A 49 -15.72 18.07 9.35
N ASN A 50 -14.73 17.80 10.19
CA ASN A 50 -13.98 18.80 10.93
C ASN A 50 -12.69 19.26 10.23
N GLU A 51 -12.41 18.76 9.03
CA GLU A 51 -11.22 19.18 8.26
C GLU A 51 -11.52 20.42 7.42
N ASN A 52 -10.82 21.52 7.70
CA ASN A 52 -10.89 22.78 6.94
C ASN A 52 -10.05 22.74 5.64
N GLY A 53 -9.54 21.58 5.24
CA GLY A 53 -8.66 21.39 4.08
C GLY A 53 -9.21 20.46 3.02
N GLN A 54 -8.66 20.58 1.82
CA GLN A 54 -8.95 19.65 0.74
C GLN A 54 -8.43 18.26 1.09
N ILE A 55 -9.30 17.27 1.05
CA ILE A 55 -8.97 15.86 1.30
C ILE A 55 -8.83 15.15 -0.04
N TYR A 56 -7.78 14.35 -0.17
CA TYR A 56 -7.50 13.56 -1.36
C TYR A 56 -7.47 12.08 -1.04
N LEU A 57 -8.13 11.29 -1.89
CA LEU A 57 -8.01 9.84 -1.90
C LEU A 57 -7.08 9.42 -3.04
N LEU A 58 -5.90 8.95 -2.70
CA LEU A 58 -4.90 8.48 -3.65
C LEU A 58 -5.13 7.01 -3.98
N VAL A 59 -5.29 6.68 -5.24
CA VAL A 59 -5.64 5.34 -5.71
C VAL A 59 -4.85 4.96 -6.97
N GLY A 60 -4.69 3.67 -7.20
CA GLY A 60 -4.12 3.13 -8.44
C GLY A 60 -5.15 2.32 -9.21
N HIS A 61 -5.19 2.47 -10.54
CA HIS A 61 -6.13 1.75 -11.41
C HIS A 61 -6.03 0.22 -11.27
N SER A 62 -4.81 -0.30 -11.15
CA SER A 62 -4.53 -1.73 -11.06
C SER A 62 -4.54 -2.29 -9.64
N CYS A 63 -4.90 -1.48 -8.64
CA CYS A 63 -4.88 -1.87 -7.24
C CYS A 63 -6.24 -2.41 -6.79
N PRO A 64 -6.39 -3.72 -6.46
CA PRO A 64 -7.68 -4.29 -6.04
C PRO A 64 -8.23 -3.67 -4.75
N TRP A 65 -7.35 -3.27 -3.85
CA TRP A 65 -7.75 -2.60 -2.60
C TRP A 65 -8.30 -1.20 -2.87
N CYS A 66 -7.76 -0.50 -3.87
CA CYS A 66 -8.27 0.80 -4.30
C CYS A 66 -9.69 0.70 -4.86
N GLN A 67 -10.01 -0.36 -5.60
CA GLN A 67 -11.35 -0.57 -6.14
C GLN A 67 -12.41 -0.66 -5.02
N ARG A 68 -12.11 -1.38 -3.95
CA ARG A 68 -13.02 -1.44 -2.79
C ARG A 68 -13.24 -0.08 -2.15
N THR A 69 -12.17 0.71 -2.00
CA THR A 69 -12.26 2.06 -1.41
C THR A 69 -13.03 3.01 -2.32
N LEU A 70 -12.85 2.92 -3.64
CA LEU A 70 -13.62 3.69 -4.62
C LEU A 70 -15.10 3.37 -4.57
N LEU A 71 -15.48 2.10 -4.44
CA LEU A 71 -16.88 1.70 -4.25
C LEU A 71 -17.49 2.36 -3.01
N VAL A 72 -16.76 2.36 -1.88
CA VAL A 72 -17.23 3.03 -0.66
C VAL A 72 -17.36 4.54 -0.87
N HIS A 73 -16.38 5.16 -1.55
CA HIS A 73 -16.40 6.58 -1.89
C HIS A 73 -17.67 6.96 -2.67
N GLU A 74 -18.02 6.16 -3.70
CA GLU A 74 -19.23 6.37 -4.51
C GLU A 74 -20.51 6.12 -3.71
N ILE A 75 -20.62 4.99 -3.01
CA ILE A 75 -21.81 4.62 -2.22
C ILE A 75 -22.09 5.66 -1.13
N LYS A 76 -21.06 6.24 -0.53
CA LYS A 76 -21.16 7.26 0.51
C LYS A 76 -21.27 8.68 -0.04
N HIS A 77 -21.30 8.86 -1.35
CA HIS A 77 -21.36 10.17 -2.03
C HIS A 77 -20.32 11.17 -1.54
N LEU A 78 -19.06 10.70 -1.37
CA LEU A 78 -17.99 11.50 -0.79
C LEU A 78 -17.34 12.47 -1.79
N SER A 79 -17.71 12.47 -3.06
CA SER A 79 -17.12 13.28 -4.15
C SER A 79 -17.07 14.79 -3.86
N LYS A 80 -17.98 15.30 -3.04
CA LYS A 80 -18.00 16.73 -2.64
C LYS A 80 -16.94 17.10 -1.61
N LYS A 81 -16.44 16.11 -0.84
CA LYS A 81 -15.49 16.33 0.27
C LYS A 81 -14.12 15.73 0.02
N VAL A 82 -14.06 14.68 -0.76
CA VAL A 82 -12.86 13.89 -1.02
C VAL A 82 -12.62 13.79 -2.51
N GLU A 83 -11.57 14.41 -2.99
CA GLU A 83 -11.15 14.33 -4.39
C GLU A 83 -10.33 13.06 -4.63
N VAL A 84 -10.63 12.34 -5.71
CA VAL A 84 -9.91 11.11 -6.07
C VAL A 84 -8.78 11.44 -7.03
N ILE A 85 -7.56 11.04 -6.69
CA ILE A 85 -6.37 11.19 -7.53
C ILE A 85 -5.84 9.81 -7.91
N PHE A 86 -5.81 9.56 -9.22
CA PHE A 86 -5.26 8.32 -9.76
C PHE A 86 -3.76 8.44 -9.98
N LEU A 87 -3.02 7.45 -9.45
CA LEU A 87 -1.58 7.29 -9.63
C LEU A 87 -1.30 6.25 -10.71
N LYS A 88 -0.15 6.41 -11.36
CA LYS A 88 0.41 5.43 -12.29
C LYS A 88 1.43 4.54 -11.58
N ALA A 89 1.47 3.27 -11.95
CA ALA A 89 2.52 2.37 -11.53
C ALA A 89 3.79 2.65 -12.35
N ASP A 90 4.89 2.97 -11.69
CA ASP A 90 6.22 2.94 -12.30
C ASP A 90 6.80 1.53 -12.12
N VAL A 91 6.60 0.70 -13.13
CA VAL A 91 7.02 -0.72 -13.11
C VAL A 91 8.53 -0.85 -12.96
N LYS A 92 9.30 0.09 -13.53
CA LYS A 92 10.77 0.05 -13.50
C LYS A 92 11.32 0.19 -12.06
N HIS A 93 10.70 1.05 -11.25
CA HIS A 93 11.15 1.31 -9.89
C HIS A 93 10.26 0.66 -8.82
N GLY A 94 9.15 0.03 -9.24
CA GLY A 94 8.19 -0.61 -8.32
C GLY A 94 7.48 0.40 -7.42
N GLU A 95 7.23 1.60 -7.91
CA GLU A 95 6.65 2.72 -7.14
C GLU A 95 5.38 3.27 -7.80
N TRP A 96 4.61 4.03 -7.03
CA TRP A 96 3.50 4.81 -7.53
C TRP A 96 3.92 6.26 -7.78
N ILE A 97 3.54 6.81 -8.94
CA ILE A 97 3.87 8.16 -9.34
C ILE A 97 2.62 8.98 -9.63
N PHE A 98 2.68 10.27 -9.36
CA PHE A 98 1.65 11.22 -9.68
C PHE A 98 1.74 11.67 -11.15
N ASN A 99 0.61 11.90 -11.78
CA ASN A 99 0.57 12.51 -13.12
C ASN A 99 1.02 13.96 -13.12
N LYS A 100 0.76 14.69 -12.01
CA LYS A 100 1.19 16.08 -11.74
C LYS A 100 1.78 16.11 -10.34
N LYS A 101 2.75 17.00 -10.11
CA LYS A 101 3.35 17.16 -8.78
C LYS A 101 2.28 17.53 -7.75
N ILE A 102 2.25 16.80 -6.64
CA ILE A 102 1.41 17.09 -5.47
C ILE A 102 2.34 17.46 -4.33
N ASN A 103 2.16 18.64 -3.76
CA ASN A 103 3.02 19.17 -2.71
C ASN A 103 4.53 19.06 -3.05
N GLY A 104 4.88 19.32 -4.34
CA GLY A 104 6.23 19.23 -4.86
C GLY A 104 6.77 17.81 -5.08
N CYS A 105 5.99 16.76 -4.77
CA CYS A 105 6.36 15.36 -4.92
C CYS A 105 5.84 14.78 -6.25
N ILE A 106 6.66 13.96 -6.92
CA ILE A 106 6.27 13.16 -8.07
C ILE A 106 5.99 11.72 -7.65
N ARG A 107 6.68 11.21 -6.63
CA ARG A 107 6.57 9.85 -6.12
C ARG A 107 5.74 9.80 -4.86
N LEU A 108 4.94 8.76 -4.70
CA LEU A 108 4.16 8.55 -3.49
C LEU A 108 5.08 8.35 -2.28
N SER A 109 6.23 7.68 -2.46
CA SER A 109 7.24 7.49 -1.40
C SER A 109 7.77 8.81 -0.84
N ASP A 110 7.94 9.84 -1.68
CA ASP A 110 8.41 11.15 -1.24
C ASP A 110 7.35 11.87 -0.41
N LEU A 111 6.08 11.70 -0.77
CA LEU A 111 4.97 12.24 0.01
C LEU A 111 4.91 11.62 1.42
N TYR A 112 5.07 10.29 1.52
CA TYR A 112 5.15 9.60 2.81
C TYR A 112 6.33 10.09 3.66
N LYS A 113 7.51 10.25 3.05
CA LYS A 113 8.70 10.77 3.75
C LYS A 113 8.50 12.18 4.29
N LYS A 114 7.78 13.04 3.55
CA LYS A 114 7.40 14.37 4.04
C LYS A 114 6.45 14.30 5.24
N ALA A 115 5.47 13.40 5.19
CA ALA A 115 4.52 13.22 6.28
C ALA A 115 5.18 12.64 7.53
N ASN A 116 6.11 11.71 7.38
CA ASN A 116 6.84 11.09 8.48
C ASN A 116 8.21 10.57 8.02
N LYS A 117 9.29 11.23 8.47
CA LYS A 117 10.67 10.89 8.12
C LYS A 117 11.10 9.47 8.57
N LYS A 118 10.38 8.85 9.51
CA LYS A 118 10.67 7.49 10.01
C LYS A 118 10.05 6.39 9.18
N ILE A 119 9.23 6.71 8.18
CA ILE A 119 8.61 5.69 7.32
C ILE A 119 9.66 5.17 6.34
N ILE A 120 10.08 3.93 6.54
CA ILE A 120 11.07 3.22 5.70
C ILE A 120 10.37 2.33 4.66
N PHE A 121 9.05 2.12 4.78
CA PHE A 121 8.31 1.16 3.98
C PHE A 121 7.91 1.67 2.59
N ARG A 122 7.67 0.71 1.68
CA ARG A 122 7.06 1.00 0.38
C ARG A 122 5.72 1.69 0.58
N ALA A 123 5.53 2.78 -0.13
CA ALA A 123 4.27 3.50 -0.11
C ALA A 123 3.14 2.60 -0.64
N THR A 124 2.08 2.46 0.14
CA THR A 124 0.91 1.62 -0.17
C THR A 124 -0.30 2.46 -0.55
N LEU A 125 -1.20 1.87 -1.32
CA LEU A 125 -2.49 2.42 -1.68
C LEU A 125 -3.61 1.51 -1.15
N PRO A 126 -4.83 2.01 -0.88
CA PRO A 126 -5.24 3.42 -0.98
C PRO A 126 -4.70 4.27 0.17
N LEU A 127 -4.57 5.57 -0.04
CA LEU A 127 -4.13 6.54 0.96
C LEU A 127 -5.07 7.74 0.99
N LEU A 128 -5.55 8.08 2.17
CA LEU A 128 -6.32 9.30 2.43
C LEU A 128 -5.38 10.37 3.02
N ILE A 129 -5.34 11.54 2.43
CA ILE A 129 -4.49 12.64 2.89
C ILE A 129 -5.25 13.97 2.96
N SER A 130 -4.89 14.80 3.95
CA SER A 130 -5.23 16.22 3.98
C SER A 130 -3.95 17.04 3.81
N LEU A 131 -3.91 17.94 2.83
CA LEU A 131 -2.71 18.71 2.53
C LEU A 131 -2.42 19.79 3.58
N GLN A 132 -3.38 20.20 4.39
CA GLN A 132 -3.15 21.19 5.46
C GLN A 132 -2.19 20.68 6.56
N LYS A 133 -2.17 19.38 6.82
CA LYS A 133 -1.30 18.76 7.85
C LYS A 133 0.13 18.48 7.35
N MET A 134 0.44 18.80 6.10
CA MET A 134 1.71 18.47 5.46
C MET A 134 2.63 19.68 5.24
N LYS A 135 2.35 20.82 5.90
CA LYS A 135 3.25 22.00 5.89
C LYS A 135 4.40 21.87 6.86
#